data_1d02fc49ed34ab95d5e2fb2f126277c2
#
_entry.id   1d02fc49ed34ab95d5e2fb2f126277c2
#
_cell.length_a   1.000
_cell.length_b   1.000
_cell.length_c   1.000
_cell.angle_alpha   90.00
_cell.angle_beta   90.00
_cell.angle_gamma   90.00
#
_symmetry.space_group_name_H-M   'P 1'
#
loop_
_entity.id
_entity.type
_entity.pdbx_description
1 polymer ?
#
loop_
_entity_poly.entity_id
_entity_poly.type
_entity_poly.pdbx_seq_one_letter_code
_entity_poly.pdbx_strand_id
1 'polypeptide(L)'
;MTDSKIIRLEKALLLVWFILNLGIGALTVHEYGMSLDEPNNYRYAVDTLDAYPSFFGIRYQPKYDSSYEGHGPAFLTITGSLIRIIQSVFPNVFAIDLWHFSYFVTFELTGLCLYWLTKRWFNAWTAWGILILFSTQPLLLGHAFINPKDIPFMFLFTLSVVLGLRLVDRVEAKESFVSLEQPARVLTSKFRGTDPRRKRKFLISLILALAVALALVVFSPQINSLMGQIVTFFYTAKPDSWAGRIFDSVASHASNLTAKDYAIKALRLLRRAEQGILIAGGLFFLAYFCLLISNTTLSAFLRNTWKQRHRLAESVTGLAKSLRTSLNSGSLKAWFIEVFRALRNPYVILAGVTLGLATAVRAIAPLAGVIVFLYLFVKIRSKAWTMAIAYFLIAGIVTYLAWPHLWGAPIQHYLEGLGILSNFPHYAGRVLFNGHFYGISELPLSYLPV
;
A
#
# COMPACT_ATOMS: atom_id res chain seq x y z
N MET A 1 -37.27 -12.43 -1.20
CA MET A 1 -36.14 -13.36 -0.93
C MET A 1 -35.69 -13.12 0.49
N THR A 2 -35.51 -14.16 1.31
CA THR A 2 -34.99 -13.99 2.68
C THR A 2 -33.54 -13.55 2.65
N ASP A 3 -33.09 -12.71 3.59
CA ASP A 3 -31.72 -12.18 3.66
C ASP A 3 -30.66 -13.29 3.57
N SER A 4 -30.95 -14.47 4.12
CA SER A 4 -30.06 -15.63 4.05
C SER A 4 -29.86 -16.17 2.62
N LYS A 5 -30.87 -16.10 1.75
CA LYS A 5 -30.78 -16.52 0.34
C LYS A 5 -29.95 -15.53 -0.47
N ILE A 6 -30.11 -14.22 -0.20
CA ILE A 6 -29.34 -13.17 -0.86
C ILE A 6 -27.85 -13.31 -0.54
N ILE A 7 -27.52 -13.54 0.74
CA ILE A 7 -26.12 -13.74 1.18
C ILE A 7 -25.50 -14.99 0.55
N ARG A 8 -26.24 -16.08 0.43
CA ARG A 8 -25.77 -17.32 -0.22
C ARG A 8 -25.53 -17.10 -1.71
N LEU A 9 -26.46 -16.44 -2.39
CA LEU A 9 -26.31 -16.13 -3.82
C LEU A 9 -25.08 -15.25 -4.08
N GLU A 10 -24.87 -14.23 -3.27
CA GLU A 10 -23.72 -13.34 -3.37
C GLU A 10 -22.40 -14.10 -3.21
N LYS A 11 -22.29 -14.99 -2.21
CA LYS A 11 -21.11 -15.83 -2.03
C LYS A 11 -20.87 -16.77 -3.21
N ALA A 12 -21.95 -17.35 -3.74
CA ALA A 12 -21.87 -18.21 -4.92
C ALA A 12 -21.38 -17.44 -6.15
N LEU A 13 -21.91 -16.23 -6.37
CA LEU A 13 -21.46 -15.38 -7.49
C LEU A 13 -19.98 -14.98 -7.35
N LEU A 14 -19.50 -14.64 -6.15
CA LEU A 14 -18.09 -14.37 -5.90
C LEU A 14 -17.21 -15.59 -6.18
N LEU A 15 -17.65 -16.77 -5.77
CA LEU A 15 -16.93 -18.00 -6.02
C LEU A 15 -16.85 -18.29 -7.54
N VAL A 16 -17.98 -18.14 -8.23
CA VAL A 16 -18.04 -18.31 -9.70
C VAL A 16 -17.12 -17.29 -10.38
N TRP A 17 -17.19 -16.03 -9.99
CA TRP A 17 -16.29 -15.00 -10.51
C TRP A 17 -14.82 -15.39 -10.35
N PHE A 18 -14.44 -15.79 -9.15
CA PHE A 18 -13.05 -16.16 -8.83
C PHE A 18 -12.60 -17.38 -9.63
N ILE A 19 -13.42 -18.44 -9.71
CA ILE A 19 -13.08 -19.64 -10.48
C ILE A 19 -12.97 -19.33 -11.97
N LEU A 20 -13.87 -18.54 -12.54
CA LEU A 20 -13.82 -18.15 -13.96
C LEU A 20 -12.55 -17.35 -14.26
N ASN A 21 -12.18 -16.39 -13.44
CA ASN A 21 -10.96 -15.62 -13.65
C ASN A 21 -9.71 -16.51 -13.50
N LEU A 22 -9.67 -17.41 -12.51
CA LEU A 22 -8.57 -18.37 -12.40
C LEU A 22 -8.49 -19.29 -13.62
N GLY A 23 -9.63 -19.71 -14.18
CA GLY A 23 -9.66 -20.46 -15.42
C GLY A 23 -9.10 -19.70 -16.61
N ILE A 24 -9.52 -18.43 -16.76
CA ILE A 24 -8.97 -17.53 -17.79
C ILE A 24 -7.46 -17.35 -17.58
N GLY A 25 -7.03 -17.06 -16.35
CA GLY A 25 -5.61 -16.90 -16.02
C GLY A 25 -4.78 -18.16 -16.35
N ALA A 26 -5.28 -19.34 -16.04
CA ALA A 26 -4.61 -20.59 -16.36
C ALA A 26 -4.49 -20.86 -17.88
N LEU A 27 -5.47 -20.39 -18.66
CA LEU A 27 -5.46 -20.52 -20.12
C LEU A 27 -4.56 -19.50 -20.82
N THR A 28 -4.31 -18.34 -20.18
CA THR A 28 -3.55 -17.24 -20.79
C THR A 28 -2.13 -17.10 -20.26
N VAL A 29 -1.79 -17.78 -19.16
CA VAL A 29 -0.50 -17.63 -18.47
C VAL A 29 0.71 -17.89 -19.38
N HIS A 30 0.62 -18.83 -20.30
CA HIS A 30 1.71 -19.20 -21.22
C HIS A 30 1.95 -18.17 -22.34
N GLU A 31 1.04 -17.20 -22.54
CA GLU A 31 1.23 -16.11 -23.49
C GLU A 31 2.16 -15.02 -22.96
N TYR A 32 2.48 -15.04 -21.66
CA TYR A 32 3.34 -14.06 -21.03
C TYR A 32 4.79 -14.52 -21.00
N GLY A 33 5.68 -13.69 -21.55
CA GLY A 33 7.12 -13.88 -21.47
C GLY A 33 7.72 -13.51 -20.12
N MET A 34 8.93 -13.99 -19.85
CA MET A 34 9.68 -13.69 -18.64
C MET A 34 10.08 -12.21 -18.60
N SER A 35 9.78 -11.53 -17.50
CA SER A 35 10.22 -10.14 -17.27
C SER A 35 11.71 -10.10 -16.89
N LEU A 36 12.33 -8.90 -17.05
CA LEU A 36 13.77 -8.70 -16.80
C LEU A 36 14.19 -9.06 -15.36
N ASP A 37 13.31 -8.83 -14.39
CA ASP A 37 13.61 -9.03 -12.96
C ASP A 37 13.40 -10.49 -12.50
N GLU A 38 12.63 -11.28 -13.22
CA GLU A 38 12.20 -12.61 -12.77
C GLU A 38 13.35 -13.59 -12.56
N PRO A 39 14.35 -13.71 -13.46
CA PRO A 39 15.46 -14.64 -13.25
C PRO A 39 16.19 -14.39 -11.93
N ASN A 40 16.39 -13.12 -11.57
CA ASN A 40 17.03 -12.74 -10.31
C ASN A 40 16.13 -13.07 -9.11
N ASN A 41 14.83 -12.89 -9.23
CA ASN A 41 13.88 -13.21 -8.16
C ASN A 41 13.77 -14.72 -7.93
N TYR A 42 13.82 -15.53 -8.99
CA TYR A 42 13.84 -17.01 -8.87
C TYR A 42 15.12 -17.49 -8.20
N ARG A 43 16.26 -16.91 -8.55
CA ARG A 43 17.54 -17.19 -7.88
C ARG A 43 17.47 -16.78 -6.41
N TYR A 44 16.92 -15.62 -6.10
CA TYR A 44 16.74 -15.15 -4.74
C TYR A 44 15.89 -16.10 -3.88
N ALA A 45 14.83 -16.70 -4.45
CA ALA A 45 14.06 -17.73 -3.76
C ALA A 45 14.91 -18.95 -3.39
N VAL A 46 15.80 -19.40 -4.31
CA VAL A 46 16.72 -20.52 -4.08
C VAL A 46 17.74 -20.18 -3.01
N ASP A 47 18.44 -19.05 -3.17
CA ASP A 47 19.48 -18.59 -2.23
C ASP A 47 18.92 -18.40 -0.82
N THR A 48 17.64 -17.95 -0.71
CA THR A 48 16.94 -17.85 0.56
C THR A 48 16.70 -19.21 1.20
N LEU A 49 16.23 -20.19 0.44
CA LEU A 49 16.02 -21.55 0.95
C LEU A 49 17.33 -22.17 1.45
N ASP A 50 18.40 -21.94 0.70
CA ASP A 50 19.73 -22.43 1.02
C ASP A 50 20.35 -21.71 2.23
N ALA A 51 19.85 -20.53 2.63
CA ALA A 51 20.29 -19.82 3.81
C ALA A 51 19.75 -20.41 5.14
N TYR A 52 18.60 -21.08 5.13
CA TYR A 52 18.00 -21.60 6.37
C TYR A 52 18.85 -22.61 7.14
N PRO A 53 19.63 -23.51 6.53
CA PRO A 53 20.56 -24.38 7.26
C PRO A 53 21.54 -23.61 8.15
N SER A 54 21.97 -22.40 7.76
CA SER A 54 22.87 -21.58 8.57
C SER A 54 22.23 -21.11 9.88
N PHE A 55 20.90 -20.91 9.89
CA PHE A 55 20.15 -20.57 11.09
C PHE A 55 20.24 -21.67 12.17
N PHE A 56 20.38 -22.93 11.74
CA PHE A 56 20.55 -24.08 12.62
C PHE A 56 22.03 -24.43 12.92
N GLY A 57 22.96 -23.51 12.63
CA GLY A 57 24.38 -23.71 12.88
C GLY A 57 25.12 -24.59 11.86
N ILE A 58 24.45 -24.98 10.77
CA ILE A 58 25.07 -25.68 9.64
C ILE A 58 25.80 -24.61 8.83
N ARG A 59 27.14 -24.74 8.69
CA ARG A 59 27.95 -23.78 7.95
C ARG A 59 27.54 -23.74 6.48
N TYR A 60 26.76 -22.73 6.12
CA TYR A 60 26.44 -22.34 4.76
C TYR A 60 26.74 -20.86 4.63
N GLN A 61 27.47 -20.46 3.61
CA GLN A 61 27.63 -19.05 3.25
C GLN A 61 26.68 -18.75 2.11
N PRO A 62 25.53 -18.14 2.38
CA PRO A 62 24.64 -17.70 1.31
C PRO A 62 25.37 -16.70 0.44
N LYS A 63 25.38 -16.92 -0.86
CA LYS A 63 25.77 -15.89 -1.82
C LYS A 63 24.64 -14.90 -1.97
N TYR A 64 24.46 -14.01 -0.99
CA TYR A 64 23.55 -12.89 -1.19
C TYR A 64 24.19 -11.89 -2.13
N ASP A 65 23.50 -11.62 -3.22
CA ASP A 65 23.79 -10.48 -4.09
C ASP A 65 23.20 -9.21 -3.40
N SER A 66 23.96 -8.10 -3.40
CA SER A 66 23.50 -6.81 -2.88
C SER A 66 22.19 -6.32 -3.53
N SER A 67 21.83 -6.83 -4.72
CA SER A 67 20.55 -6.56 -5.37
C SER A 67 19.32 -7.04 -4.56
N TYR A 68 19.49 -7.96 -3.60
CA TYR A 68 18.43 -8.53 -2.78
C TYR A 68 18.13 -7.75 -1.49
N GLU A 69 18.96 -6.77 -1.15
CA GLU A 69 18.87 -6.04 0.12
C GLU A 69 17.60 -5.17 0.24
N GLY A 70 17.09 -4.67 -0.89
CA GLY A 70 15.96 -3.72 -0.92
C GLY A 70 14.57 -4.34 -0.72
N HIS A 71 14.42 -5.69 -0.72
CA HIS A 71 13.12 -6.36 -0.57
C HIS A 71 13.26 -7.76 0.01
N GLY A 72 12.22 -8.22 0.72
CA GLY A 72 12.20 -9.54 1.33
C GLY A 72 11.73 -10.64 0.38
N PRO A 73 12.14 -11.88 0.59
CA PRO A 73 11.90 -13.03 -0.28
C PRO A 73 10.64 -13.84 0.07
N ALA A 74 9.86 -13.46 1.09
CA ALA A 74 8.84 -14.35 1.66
C ALA A 74 7.90 -14.98 0.64
N PHE A 75 7.34 -14.18 -0.26
CA PHE A 75 6.46 -14.71 -1.31
C PHE A 75 7.22 -15.62 -2.27
N LEU A 76 8.40 -15.19 -2.71
CA LEU A 76 9.23 -15.94 -3.66
C LEU A 76 9.65 -17.29 -3.09
N THR A 77 10.04 -17.33 -1.82
CA THR A 77 10.46 -18.54 -1.12
C THR A 77 9.31 -19.54 -0.97
N ILE A 78 8.13 -19.06 -0.55
CA ILE A 78 6.93 -19.91 -0.41
C ILE A 78 6.52 -20.46 -1.78
N THR A 79 6.40 -19.58 -2.78
CA THR A 79 5.98 -19.97 -4.14
C THR A 79 7.00 -20.87 -4.80
N GLY A 80 8.30 -20.56 -4.72
CA GLY A 80 9.37 -21.39 -5.25
C GLY A 80 9.40 -22.80 -4.65
N SER A 81 9.14 -22.91 -3.34
CA SER A 81 9.01 -24.21 -2.67
C SER A 81 7.82 -25.00 -3.19
N LEU A 82 6.66 -24.37 -3.36
CA LEU A 82 5.48 -25.02 -3.93
C LEU A 82 5.70 -25.46 -5.38
N ILE A 83 6.33 -24.63 -6.20
CA ILE A 83 6.66 -24.95 -7.59
C ILE A 83 7.58 -26.16 -7.67
N ARG A 84 8.62 -26.24 -6.82
CA ARG A 84 9.50 -27.42 -6.77
C ARG A 84 8.73 -28.70 -6.40
N ILE A 85 7.79 -28.62 -5.46
CA ILE A 85 6.93 -29.75 -5.10
C ILE A 85 6.04 -30.15 -6.29
N ILE A 86 5.41 -29.18 -6.96
CA ILE A 86 4.56 -29.47 -8.14
C ILE A 86 5.38 -30.10 -9.24
N GLN A 87 6.57 -29.58 -9.56
CA GLN A 87 7.44 -30.14 -10.60
C GLN A 87 7.99 -31.53 -10.25
N SER A 88 8.15 -31.86 -8.97
CA SER A 88 8.54 -33.22 -8.57
C SER A 88 7.44 -34.24 -8.86
N VAL A 89 6.18 -33.84 -8.91
CA VAL A 89 5.01 -34.69 -9.25
C VAL A 89 4.67 -34.59 -10.73
N PHE A 90 4.80 -33.41 -11.32
CA PHE A 90 4.45 -33.08 -12.69
C PHE A 90 5.66 -32.48 -13.46
N PRO A 91 6.65 -33.26 -13.88
CA PRO A 91 7.90 -32.76 -14.47
C PRO A 91 7.74 -31.95 -15.76
N ASN A 92 6.63 -32.16 -16.48
CA ASN A 92 6.36 -31.55 -17.78
C ASN A 92 5.75 -30.15 -17.67
N VAL A 93 5.41 -29.67 -16.45
CA VAL A 93 4.85 -28.32 -16.25
C VAL A 93 5.98 -27.29 -16.20
N PHE A 94 5.88 -26.26 -17.02
CA PHE A 94 6.86 -25.19 -17.06
C PHE A 94 6.85 -24.38 -15.77
N ALA A 95 8.02 -24.20 -15.15
CA ALA A 95 8.15 -23.44 -13.90
C ALA A 95 7.68 -22.00 -14.07
N ILE A 96 7.92 -21.36 -15.22
CA ILE A 96 7.53 -19.99 -15.50
C ILE A 96 6.01 -19.80 -15.44
N ASP A 97 5.24 -20.75 -16.01
CA ASP A 97 3.78 -20.66 -15.99
C ASP A 97 3.24 -20.77 -14.56
N LEU A 98 3.87 -21.61 -13.71
CA LEU A 98 3.52 -21.71 -12.30
C LEU A 98 3.84 -20.43 -11.52
N TRP A 99 4.96 -19.76 -11.83
CA TRP A 99 5.30 -18.48 -11.26
C TRP A 99 4.27 -17.42 -11.65
N HIS A 100 4.02 -17.24 -12.94
CA HIS A 100 3.07 -16.28 -13.47
C HIS A 100 1.65 -16.52 -12.93
N PHE A 101 1.21 -17.78 -12.91
CA PHE A 101 -0.09 -18.13 -12.34
C PHE A 101 -0.18 -17.80 -10.85
N SER A 102 0.90 -17.98 -10.09
CA SER A 102 0.92 -17.63 -8.67
C SER A 102 0.77 -16.11 -8.44
N TYR A 103 1.37 -15.26 -9.29
CA TYR A 103 1.17 -13.82 -9.24
C TYR A 103 -0.28 -13.47 -9.56
N PHE A 104 -0.83 -14.07 -10.62
CA PHE A 104 -2.23 -13.87 -11.01
C PHE A 104 -3.21 -14.28 -9.90
N VAL A 105 -2.96 -15.41 -9.23
CA VAL A 105 -3.76 -15.80 -8.05
C VAL A 105 -3.73 -14.72 -6.97
N THR A 106 -2.58 -14.12 -6.66
CA THR A 106 -2.50 -13.04 -5.67
C THR A 106 -3.20 -11.76 -6.13
N PHE A 107 -3.22 -11.48 -7.43
CA PHE A 107 -4.01 -10.39 -8.01
C PHE A 107 -5.51 -10.61 -7.77
N GLU A 108 -6.04 -11.78 -8.12
CA GLU A 108 -7.45 -12.10 -7.89
C GLU A 108 -7.84 -12.09 -6.41
N LEU A 109 -6.97 -12.59 -5.55
CA LEU A 109 -7.15 -12.53 -4.09
C LEU A 109 -7.16 -11.09 -3.57
N THR A 110 -6.40 -10.17 -4.20
CA THR A 110 -6.47 -8.74 -3.89
C THR A 110 -7.85 -8.18 -4.21
N GLY A 111 -8.40 -8.53 -5.38
CA GLY A 111 -9.77 -8.15 -5.76
C GLY A 111 -10.80 -8.58 -4.72
N LEU A 112 -10.72 -9.82 -4.22
CA LEU A 112 -11.58 -10.30 -3.13
C LEU A 112 -11.37 -9.52 -1.82
N CYS A 113 -10.14 -9.18 -1.47
CA CYS A 113 -9.85 -8.34 -0.31
C CYS A 113 -10.48 -6.95 -0.44
N LEU A 114 -10.37 -6.32 -1.61
CA LEU A 114 -11.00 -5.04 -1.91
C LEU A 114 -12.52 -5.12 -1.86
N TYR A 115 -13.11 -6.20 -2.38
CA TYR A 115 -14.53 -6.46 -2.26
C TYR A 115 -14.98 -6.48 -0.79
N TRP A 116 -14.32 -7.27 0.08
CA TRP A 116 -14.67 -7.36 1.49
C TRP A 116 -14.42 -6.06 2.24
N LEU A 117 -13.35 -5.35 1.91
CA LEU A 117 -13.04 -4.05 2.48
C LEU A 117 -14.11 -3.01 2.13
N THR A 118 -14.53 -2.96 0.86
CA THR A 118 -15.59 -2.07 0.39
C THR A 118 -16.93 -2.41 1.03
N LYS A 119 -17.27 -3.70 1.07
CA LYS A 119 -18.53 -4.16 1.64
C LYS A 119 -18.69 -3.86 3.13
N ARG A 120 -17.59 -3.63 3.82
CA ARG A 120 -17.61 -3.24 5.24
C ARG A 120 -18.32 -1.91 5.49
N TRP A 121 -18.21 -0.95 4.56
CA TRP A 121 -18.79 0.40 4.69
C TRP A 121 -19.86 0.73 3.66
N PHE A 122 -19.93 -0.06 2.59
CA PHE A 122 -20.82 0.15 1.46
C PHE A 122 -21.68 -1.08 1.19
N ASN A 123 -22.60 -0.93 0.22
CA ASN A 123 -23.45 -2.04 -0.21
C ASN A 123 -22.73 -2.99 -1.17
N ALA A 124 -23.37 -4.15 -1.44
CA ALA A 124 -22.82 -5.17 -2.31
C ALA A 124 -22.55 -4.67 -3.74
N TRP A 125 -23.42 -3.81 -4.29
CA TRP A 125 -23.25 -3.27 -5.64
C TRP A 125 -21.96 -2.43 -5.78
N THR A 126 -21.68 -1.58 -4.78
CA THR A 126 -20.43 -0.81 -4.75
C THR A 126 -19.22 -1.73 -4.65
N ALA A 127 -19.32 -2.79 -3.84
CA ALA A 127 -18.24 -3.77 -3.68
C ALA A 127 -17.97 -4.54 -4.99
N TRP A 128 -19.03 -4.93 -5.71
CA TRP A 128 -18.90 -5.53 -7.04
C TRP A 128 -18.31 -4.55 -8.05
N GLY A 129 -18.75 -3.29 -8.04
CA GLY A 129 -18.18 -2.26 -8.90
C GLY A 129 -16.67 -2.09 -8.71
N ILE A 130 -16.19 -2.08 -7.46
CA ILE A 130 -14.76 -2.00 -7.16
C ILE A 130 -14.02 -3.26 -7.62
N LEU A 131 -14.58 -4.45 -7.39
CA LEU A 131 -13.98 -5.71 -7.84
C LEU A 131 -13.81 -5.73 -9.36
N ILE A 132 -14.87 -5.42 -10.11
CA ILE A 132 -14.85 -5.38 -11.58
C ILE A 132 -13.83 -4.34 -12.08
N LEU A 133 -13.88 -3.12 -11.54
CA LEU A 133 -12.97 -2.05 -11.93
C LEU A 133 -11.51 -2.42 -11.69
N PHE A 134 -11.21 -3.07 -10.56
CA PHE A 134 -9.86 -3.54 -10.24
C PHE A 134 -9.42 -4.64 -11.21
N SER A 135 -10.25 -5.67 -11.43
CA SER A 135 -9.89 -6.82 -12.27
C SER A 135 -9.80 -6.49 -13.78
N THR A 136 -10.44 -5.39 -14.22
CA THR A 136 -10.43 -4.95 -15.63
C THR A 136 -9.48 -3.80 -15.89
N GLN A 137 -8.76 -3.30 -14.90
CA GLN A 137 -7.81 -2.21 -15.10
C GLN A 137 -6.58 -2.73 -15.88
N PRO A 138 -6.32 -2.22 -17.12
CA PRO A 138 -5.38 -2.86 -18.04
C PRO A 138 -3.94 -2.93 -17.50
N LEU A 139 -3.47 -1.87 -16.84
CA LEU A 139 -2.12 -1.82 -16.29
C LEU A 139 -1.93 -2.88 -15.19
N LEU A 140 -2.88 -2.97 -14.26
CA LEU A 140 -2.81 -3.94 -13.17
C LEU A 140 -2.94 -5.38 -13.68
N LEU A 141 -3.83 -5.61 -14.64
CA LEU A 141 -4.03 -6.93 -15.26
C LEU A 141 -2.77 -7.37 -16.03
N GLY A 142 -2.13 -6.46 -16.77
CA GLY A 142 -0.86 -6.74 -17.44
C GLY A 142 0.25 -7.12 -16.46
N HIS A 143 0.37 -6.39 -15.35
CA HIS A 143 1.33 -6.71 -14.30
C HIS A 143 0.98 -7.97 -13.49
N ALA A 144 -0.28 -8.38 -13.49
CA ALA A 144 -0.76 -9.53 -12.71
C ALA A 144 -0.03 -10.85 -13.05
N PHE A 145 0.55 -10.97 -14.25
CA PHE A 145 1.27 -12.17 -14.68
C PHE A 145 2.79 -12.05 -14.57
N ILE A 146 3.35 -10.83 -14.63
CA ILE A 146 4.80 -10.64 -14.83
C ILE A 146 5.50 -9.87 -13.69
N ASN A 147 4.76 -9.47 -12.64
CA ASN A 147 5.36 -8.70 -11.56
C ASN A 147 5.48 -9.53 -10.27
N PRO A 148 6.68 -10.09 -9.99
CA PRO A 148 6.91 -11.02 -8.88
C PRO A 148 6.91 -10.36 -7.50
N LYS A 149 6.95 -9.03 -7.42
CA LYS A 149 7.13 -8.27 -6.18
C LYS A 149 5.89 -7.48 -5.79
N ASP A 150 5.40 -6.62 -6.70
CA ASP A 150 4.38 -5.63 -6.33
C ASP A 150 2.97 -6.24 -6.26
N ILE A 151 2.66 -7.20 -7.13
CA ILE A 151 1.36 -7.89 -7.12
C ILE A 151 1.17 -8.73 -5.84
N PRO A 152 2.12 -9.61 -5.45
CA PRO A 152 2.01 -10.31 -4.17
C PRO A 152 2.04 -9.38 -2.96
N PHE A 153 2.81 -8.29 -3.03
CA PHE A 153 2.82 -7.27 -1.98
C PHE A 153 1.46 -6.61 -1.82
N MET A 154 0.83 -6.20 -2.93
CA MET A 154 -0.50 -5.59 -2.93
C MET A 154 -1.53 -6.51 -2.27
N PHE A 155 -1.48 -7.81 -2.54
CA PHE A 155 -2.33 -8.81 -1.88
C PHE A 155 -2.07 -8.87 -0.37
N LEU A 156 -0.83 -9.09 0.05
CA LEU A 156 -0.50 -9.26 1.47
C LEU A 156 -0.76 -7.98 2.27
N PHE A 157 -0.49 -6.81 1.68
CA PHE A 157 -0.79 -5.52 2.28
C PHE A 157 -2.31 -5.35 2.51
N THR A 158 -3.10 -5.57 1.45
CA THR A 158 -4.56 -5.42 1.52
C THR A 158 -5.18 -6.45 2.46
N LEU A 159 -4.71 -7.70 2.41
CA LEU A 159 -5.13 -8.76 3.32
C LEU A 159 -4.79 -8.43 4.78
N SER A 160 -3.61 -7.88 5.05
CA SER A 160 -3.19 -7.43 6.38
C SER A 160 -4.16 -6.37 6.94
N VAL A 161 -4.56 -5.40 6.11
CA VAL A 161 -5.56 -4.40 6.49
C VAL A 161 -6.91 -5.07 6.76
N VAL A 162 -7.41 -5.94 5.87
CA VAL A 162 -8.70 -6.64 6.04
C VAL A 162 -8.72 -7.45 7.33
N LEU A 163 -7.69 -8.24 7.59
CA LEU A 163 -7.60 -9.09 8.78
C LEU A 163 -7.41 -8.26 10.04
N GLY A 164 -6.61 -7.20 9.98
CA GLY A 164 -6.42 -6.26 11.08
C GLY A 164 -7.72 -5.55 11.47
N LEU A 165 -8.50 -5.08 10.51
CA LEU A 165 -9.81 -4.48 10.79
C LEU A 165 -10.80 -5.51 11.36
N ARG A 166 -10.78 -6.75 10.85
CA ARG A 166 -11.59 -7.85 11.42
C ARG A 166 -11.18 -8.20 12.85
N LEU A 167 -9.88 -8.18 13.17
CA LEU A 167 -9.39 -8.34 14.54
C LEU A 167 -10.05 -7.30 15.45
N VAL A 168 -10.01 -6.02 15.06
CA VAL A 168 -10.59 -4.93 15.87
C VAL A 168 -12.07 -5.15 16.11
N ASP A 169 -12.85 -5.52 15.08
CA ASP A 169 -14.29 -5.79 15.21
C ASP A 169 -14.59 -6.94 16.17
N ARG A 170 -13.81 -8.00 16.12
CA ARG A 170 -13.98 -9.15 16.99
C ARG A 170 -13.68 -8.84 18.45
N VAL A 171 -12.68 -8.01 18.69
CA VAL A 171 -12.34 -7.57 20.05
C VAL A 171 -13.41 -6.60 20.57
N GLU A 172 -13.86 -5.63 19.76
CA GLU A 172 -14.95 -4.70 20.10
C GLU A 172 -16.25 -5.47 20.43
N ALA A 173 -16.65 -6.44 19.61
CA ALA A 173 -17.83 -7.26 19.85
C ALA A 173 -17.75 -8.04 21.17
N LYS A 174 -16.57 -8.59 21.51
CA LYS A 174 -16.36 -9.32 22.77
C LYS A 174 -16.42 -8.38 23.98
N GLU A 175 -15.93 -7.16 23.88
CA GLU A 175 -16.03 -6.16 24.97
C GLU A 175 -17.49 -5.67 25.15
N SER A 176 -18.22 -5.47 24.05
CA SER A 176 -19.63 -5.09 24.09
C SER A 176 -20.51 -6.18 24.73
N PHE A 177 -20.17 -7.46 24.56
CA PHE A 177 -20.86 -8.56 25.23
C PHE A 177 -20.63 -8.62 26.75
N VAL A 178 -19.47 -8.12 27.21
CA VAL A 178 -19.12 -8.04 28.64
C VAL A 178 -19.74 -6.80 29.31
N SER A 179 -20.12 -5.79 28.52
CA SER A 179 -20.77 -4.55 29.00
C SER A 179 -22.28 -4.53 28.71
N LEU A 180 -22.97 -5.64 28.91
CA LEU A 180 -24.42 -5.81 28.68
C LEU A 180 -25.30 -4.95 29.61
N GLU A 181 -25.19 -3.62 29.53
CA GLU A 181 -26.22 -2.71 30.07
C GLU A 181 -26.54 -1.49 29.20
N GLN A 182 -25.97 -1.38 27.99
CA GLN A 182 -26.48 -0.38 27.04
C GLN A 182 -26.56 -0.99 25.63
N PRO A 183 -27.74 -0.93 24.95
CA PRO A 183 -27.84 -1.41 23.59
C PRO A 183 -26.87 -0.61 22.72
N ALA A 184 -25.91 -1.34 22.12
CA ALA A 184 -25.04 -0.78 21.09
C ALA A 184 -25.93 -0.11 20.03
N ARG A 185 -25.88 1.21 19.95
CA ARG A 185 -26.34 1.93 18.77
C ARG A 185 -25.44 1.48 17.64
N VAL A 186 -25.85 0.38 17.00
CA VAL A 186 -25.44 0.00 15.68
C VAL A 186 -25.55 1.28 14.83
N LEU A 187 -24.44 1.78 14.34
CA LEU A 187 -24.41 2.81 13.32
C LEU A 187 -24.96 2.24 12.00
N THR A 188 -26.18 1.74 12.04
CA THR A 188 -27.07 1.77 10.89
C THR A 188 -27.56 3.22 10.80
N SER A 189 -26.66 4.13 10.40
CA SER A 189 -27.12 5.38 9.85
C SER A 189 -27.91 4.97 8.60
N LYS A 190 -29.26 4.92 8.74
CA LYS A 190 -30.15 5.00 7.60
C LYS A 190 -29.53 6.03 6.66
N PHE A 191 -29.18 5.63 5.45
CA PHE A 191 -28.82 6.54 4.36
C PHE A 191 -30.01 7.47 4.14
N ARG A 192 -30.09 8.51 4.96
CA ARG A 192 -31.02 9.61 4.77
C ARG A 192 -30.52 10.30 3.50
N GLY A 193 -31.35 10.27 2.50
CA GLY A 193 -31.02 10.78 1.18
C GLY A 193 -30.26 12.09 1.25
N THR A 194 -29.05 12.10 0.68
CA THR A 194 -28.23 13.31 0.60
C THR A 194 -29.00 14.39 -0.16
N ASP A 195 -29.00 15.62 0.36
CA ASP A 195 -29.62 16.78 -0.25
C ASP A 195 -29.23 16.85 -1.75
N PRO A 196 -30.20 16.88 -2.70
CA PRO A 196 -29.95 16.93 -4.13
C PRO A 196 -29.02 18.08 -4.56
N ARG A 197 -29.09 19.21 -3.83
CA ARG A 197 -28.23 20.38 -4.08
C ARG A 197 -26.76 20.10 -3.75
N ARG A 198 -26.48 19.28 -2.73
CA ARG A 198 -25.12 18.87 -2.36
C ARG A 198 -24.54 17.88 -3.38
N LYS A 199 -25.35 16.91 -3.84
CA LYS A 199 -24.93 15.99 -4.91
C LYS A 199 -24.58 16.74 -6.18
N ARG A 200 -25.39 17.72 -6.58
CA ARG A 200 -25.13 18.56 -7.77
C ARG A 200 -23.83 19.36 -7.64
N LYS A 201 -23.60 20.01 -6.50
CA LYS A 201 -22.36 20.76 -6.24
C LYS A 201 -21.13 19.85 -6.27
N PHE A 202 -21.22 18.66 -5.65
CA PHE A 202 -20.15 17.67 -5.70
C PHE A 202 -19.87 17.23 -7.14
N LEU A 203 -20.90 16.89 -7.91
CA LEU A 203 -20.74 16.46 -9.31
C LEU A 203 -20.10 17.55 -10.16
N ILE A 204 -20.52 18.80 -10.02
CA ILE A 204 -19.94 19.94 -10.76
C ILE A 204 -18.46 20.12 -10.37
N SER A 205 -18.13 20.08 -9.07
CA SER A 205 -16.74 20.22 -8.63
C SER A 205 -15.87 19.04 -9.05
N LEU A 206 -16.41 17.82 -9.10
CA LEU A 206 -15.72 16.64 -9.60
C LEU A 206 -15.44 16.77 -11.12
N ILE A 207 -16.44 17.15 -11.90
CA ILE A 207 -16.29 17.38 -13.36
C ILE A 207 -15.21 18.44 -13.61
N LEU A 208 -15.25 19.56 -12.86
CA LEU A 208 -14.27 20.63 -13.00
C LEU A 208 -12.85 20.14 -12.65
N ALA A 209 -12.70 19.36 -11.59
CA ALA A 209 -11.40 18.81 -11.20
C ALA A 209 -10.86 17.79 -12.22
N LEU A 210 -11.73 16.94 -12.75
CA LEU A 210 -11.36 16.01 -13.81
C LEU A 210 -10.97 16.75 -15.08
N ALA A 211 -11.68 17.84 -15.42
CA ALA A 211 -11.32 18.69 -16.57
C ALA A 211 -9.95 19.36 -16.38
N VAL A 212 -9.65 19.87 -15.17
CA VAL A 212 -8.34 20.45 -14.86
C VAL A 212 -7.25 19.38 -14.91
N ALA A 213 -7.49 18.19 -14.32
CA ALA A 213 -6.53 17.09 -14.38
C ALA A 213 -6.26 16.64 -15.83
N LEU A 214 -7.30 16.51 -16.63
CA LEU A 214 -7.19 16.19 -18.06
C LEU A 214 -6.42 17.27 -18.83
N ALA A 215 -6.69 18.55 -18.56
CA ALA A 215 -5.96 19.66 -19.17
C ALA A 215 -4.48 19.61 -18.81
N LEU A 216 -4.12 19.37 -17.55
CA LEU A 216 -2.72 19.21 -17.11
C LEU A 216 -2.05 18.06 -17.86
N VAL A 217 -2.73 16.90 -18.01
CA VAL A 217 -2.19 15.75 -18.74
C VAL A 217 -2.00 16.06 -20.23
N VAL A 218 -3.01 16.64 -20.87
CA VAL A 218 -2.99 16.92 -22.32
C VAL A 218 -1.95 17.99 -22.66
N PHE A 219 -1.83 19.04 -21.84
CA PHE A 219 -0.88 20.13 -22.07
C PHE A 219 0.50 19.93 -21.43
N SER A 220 0.75 18.80 -20.76
CA SER A 220 2.03 18.48 -20.13
C SER A 220 3.23 18.61 -21.10
N PRO A 221 3.19 18.13 -22.35
CA PRO A 221 4.31 18.30 -23.28
C PRO A 221 4.61 19.77 -23.61
N GLN A 222 3.56 20.59 -23.79
CA GLN A 222 3.69 22.02 -24.06
C GLN A 222 4.24 22.78 -22.86
N ILE A 223 3.77 22.43 -21.65
CA ILE A 223 4.27 22.99 -20.38
C ILE A 223 5.75 22.65 -20.21
N ASN A 224 6.15 21.40 -20.47
CA ASN A 224 7.56 20.97 -20.40
C ASN A 224 8.43 21.71 -21.41
N SER A 225 7.97 21.86 -22.66
CA SER A 225 8.68 22.63 -23.70
C SER A 225 8.86 24.09 -23.30
N LEU A 226 7.78 24.72 -22.83
CA LEU A 226 7.80 26.10 -22.35
C LEU A 226 8.79 26.28 -21.17
N MET A 227 8.78 25.35 -20.21
CA MET A 227 9.73 25.36 -19.10
C MET A 227 11.19 25.27 -19.59
N GLY A 228 11.46 24.39 -20.56
CA GLY A 228 12.78 24.28 -21.18
C GLY A 228 13.22 25.60 -21.86
N GLN A 229 12.33 26.25 -22.57
CA GLN A 229 12.59 27.56 -23.21
C GLN A 229 12.86 28.65 -22.16
N ILE A 230 12.05 28.70 -21.09
CA ILE A 230 12.24 29.67 -19.99
C ILE A 230 13.63 29.47 -19.35
N VAL A 231 13.99 28.23 -19.03
CA VAL A 231 15.31 27.94 -18.42
C VAL A 231 16.44 28.35 -19.36
N THR A 232 16.33 28.02 -20.65
CA THR A 232 17.32 28.40 -21.66
C THR A 232 17.43 29.93 -21.78
N PHE A 233 16.31 30.63 -21.79
CA PHE A 233 16.28 32.10 -21.81
C PHE A 233 17.04 32.70 -20.63
N PHE A 234 16.79 32.26 -19.41
CA PHE A 234 17.48 32.72 -18.20
C PHE A 234 18.98 32.36 -18.21
N TYR A 235 19.29 31.13 -18.63
CA TYR A 235 20.69 30.64 -18.72
C TYR A 235 21.56 31.42 -19.72
N THR A 236 20.96 31.80 -20.87
CA THR A 236 21.69 32.53 -21.94
C THR A 236 21.63 34.04 -21.76
N ALA A 237 20.94 34.54 -20.75
CA ALA A 237 20.81 35.97 -20.49
C ALA A 237 22.17 36.57 -20.08
N LYS A 238 22.44 37.84 -20.54
CA LYS A 238 23.63 38.57 -20.13
C LYS A 238 23.63 38.79 -18.61
N PRO A 239 24.79 38.66 -17.92
CA PRO A 239 24.87 38.82 -16.45
C PRO A 239 24.28 40.14 -15.94
N ASP A 240 24.49 41.23 -16.68
CA ASP A 240 24.00 42.56 -16.30
C ASP A 240 22.50 42.77 -16.56
N SER A 241 21.86 41.86 -17.27
CA SER A 241 20.40 41.92 -17.52
C SER A 241 19.60 41.52 -16.29
N TRP A 242 18.30 41.94 -16.24
CA TRP A 242 17.40 41.54 -15.18
C TRP A 242 17.25 40.00 -15.10
N ALA A 243 17.24 39.32 -16.24
CA ALA A 243 17.16 37.87 -16.33
C ALA A 243 18.41 37.17 -15.84
N GLY A 244 19.59 37.71 -16.18
CA GLY A 244 20.87 37.21 -15.66
C GLY A 244 20.98 37.34 -14.16
N ARG A 245 20.59 38.48 -13.57
CA ARG A 245 20.58 38.68 -12.11
C ARG A 245 19.65 37.73 -11.39
N ILE A 246 18.48 37.41 -11.96
CA ILE A 246 17.57 36.38 -11.39
C ILE A 246 18.23 34.99 -11.49
N PHE A 247 18.83 34.67 -12.63
CA PHE A 247 19.54 33.39 -12.78
C PHE A 247 20.63 33.23 -11.76
N ASP A 248 21.50 34.21 -11.60
CA ASP A 248 22.61 34.19 -10.65
C ASP A 248 22.14 34.08 -9.19
N SER A 249 20.97 34.63 -8.86
CA SER A 249 20.39 34.53 -7.52
C SER A 249 19.78 33.15 -7.22
N VAL A 250 19.32 32.44 -8.23
CA VAL A 250 18.62 31.14 -8.10
C VAL A 250 19.53 29.96 -8.47
N ALA A 251 20.50 30.19 -9.37
CA ALA A 251 21.44 29.16 -9.78
C ALA A 251 22.39 28.78 -8.63
N SER A 252 22.44 27.51 -8.29
CA SER A 252 23.45 27.01 -7.35
C SER A 252 24.81 27.27 -7.94
N HIS A 253 25.80 27.72 -7.12
CA HIS A 253 27.17 28.08 -7.47
C HIS A 253 28.01 26.96 -8.13
N ALA A 254 27.39 25.90 -8.61
CA ALA A 254 28.05 24.83 -9.38
C ALA A 254 28.32 25.34 -10.80
N SER A 255 29.49 25.90 -11.01
CA SER A 255 29.98 26.48 -12.28
C SER A 255 30.01 25.53 -13.49
N ASN A 256 29.66 24.25 -13.31
CA ASN A 256 29.81 23.21 -14.33
C ASN A 256 28.48 22.64 -14.84
N LEU A 257 27.34 23.20 -14.47
CA LEU A 257 26.02 22.73 -14.93
C LEU A 257 25.69 23.37 -16.29
N THR A 258 25.24 22.53 -17.23
CA THR A 258 24.78 23.00 -18.54
C THR A 258 23.34 23.53 -18.47
N ALA A 259 22.90 24.29 -19.50
CA ALA A 259 21.51 24.72 -19.63
C ALA A 259 20.55 23.52 -19.56
N LYS A 260 20.94 22.37 -20.11
CA LYS A 260 20.18 21.13 -20.08
C LYS A 260 20.02 20.60 -18.65
N ASP A 261 21.06 20.68 -17.81
CA ASP A 261 20.99 20.22 -16.41
C ASP A 261 20.02 21.08 -15.58
N TYR A 262 20.05 22.41 -15.80
CA TYR A 262 19.08 23.31 -15.17
C TYR A 262 17.67 23.06 -15.65
N ALA A 263 17.46 22.83 -16.95
CA ALA A 263 16.15 22.46 -17.49
C ALA A 263 15.61 21.15 -16.86
N ILE A 264 16.47 20.13 -16.72
CA ILE A 264 16.11 18.87 -16.06
C ILE A 264 15.73 19.09 -14.59
N LYS A 265 16.48 19.94 -13.86
CA LYS A 265 16.14 20.28 -12.46
C LYS A 265 14.79 21.00 -12.37
N ALA A 266 14.56 21.99 -13.24
CA ALA A 266 13.29 22.72 -13.28
C ALA A 266 12.10 21.82 -13.62
N LEU A 267 12.26 20.92 -14.61
CA LEU A 267 11.26 19.95 -14.99
C LEU A 267 10.93 18.95 -13.84
N ARG A 268 11.94 18.53 -13.08
CA ARG A 268 11.71 17.68 -11.89
C ARG A 268 10.91 18.42 -10.82
N LEU A 269 11.23 19.69 -10.57
CA LEU A 269 10.50 20.51 -9.60
C LEU A 269 9.04 20.73 -10.05
N LEU A 270 8.86 21.08 -11.32
CA LEU A 270 7.54 21.24 -11.93
C LEU A 270 6.70 19.96 -11.76
N ARG A 271 7.27 18.81 -12.12
CA ARG A 271 6.59 17.51 -12.00
C ARG A 271 6.20 17.18 -10.57
N ARG A 272 7.09 17.45 -9.59
CA ARG A 272 6.77 17.27 -8.17
C ARG A 272 5.61 18.17 -7.73
N ALA A 273 5.57 19.41 -8.22
CA ALA A 273 4.47 20.34 -7.95
C ALA A 273 3.15 19.85 -8.57
N GLU A 274 3.16 19.41 -9.83
CA GLU A 274 2.00 18.85 -10.53
C GLU A 274 1.47 17.60 -9.81
N GLN A 275 2.35 16.66 -9.44
CA GLN A 275 2.00 15.47 -8.67
C GLN A 275 1.42 15.84 -7.30
N GLY A 276 2.02 16.83 -6.62
CA GLY A 276 1.52 17.34 -5.35
C GLY A 276 0.12 17.92 -5.46
N ILE A 277 -0.17 18.68 -6.53
CA ILE A 277 -1.50 19.25 -6.80
C ILE A 277 -2.51 18.14 -7.08
N LEU A 278 -2.16 17.14 -7.89
CA LEU A 278 -3.04 16.02 -8.21
C LEU A 278 -3.35 15.17 -6.96
N ILE A 279 -2.35 14.87 -6.14
CA ILE A 279 -2.51 14.13 -4.88
C ILE A 279 -3.38 14.93 -3.90
N ALA A 280 -3.07 16.21 -3.69
CA ALA A 280 -3.84 17.08 -2.79
C ALA A 280 -5.30 17.23 -3.26
N GLY A 281 -5.50 17.40 -4.58
CA GLY A 281 -6.83 17.42 -5.20
C GLY A 281 -7.58 16.10 -4.99
N GLY A 282 -6.94 14.97 -5.24
CA GLY A 282 -7.52 13.63 -5.02
C GLY A 282 -7.91 13.41 -3.56
N LEU A 283 -7.04 13.75 -2.61
CA LEU A 283 -7.32 13.66 -1.18
C LEU A 283 -8.47 14.59 -0.76
N PHE A 284 -8.50 15.82 -1.30
CA PHE A 284 -9.60 16.76 -1.06
C PHE A 284 -10.94 16.19 -1.54
N PHE A 285 -10.99 15.64 -2.76
CA PHE A 285 -12.22 15.04 -3.30
C PHE A 285 -12.63 13.79 -2.54
N LEU A 286 -11.68 12.95 -2.13
CA LEU A 286 -11.95 11.78 -1.29
C LEU A 286 -12.55 12.20 0.06
N ALA A 287 -11.95 13.19 0.73
CA ALA A 287 -12.46 13.75 1.99
C ALA A 287 -13.85 14.36 1.80
N TYR A 288 -14.07 15.13 0.73
CA TYR A 288 -15.36 15.73 0.43
C TYR A 288 -16.43 14.69 0.10
N PHE A 289 -16.08 13.62 -0.61
CA PHE A 289 -16.94 12.47 -0.88
C PHE A 289 -17.34 11.74 0.41
N CYS A 290 -16.38 11.50 1.30
CA CYS A 290 -16.65 10.93 2.63
C CYS A 290 -17.61 11.80 3.44
N LEU A 291 -17.43 13.13 3.42
CA LEU A 291 -18.33 14.09 4.09
C LEU A 291 -19.73 14.09 3.47
N LEU A 292 -19.82 13.94 2.14
CA LEU A 292 -21.09 13.84 1.44
C LEU A 292 -21.88 12.59 1.86
N ILE A 293 -21.18 11.45 1.95
CA ILE A 293 -21.78 10.17 2.38
C ILE A 293 -22.20 10.23 3.85
N SER A 294 -21.36 10.81 4.71
CA SER A 294 -21.64 10.92 6.14
C SER A 294 -22.74 11.95 6.48
N ASN A 295 -23.23 12.67 5.49
CA ASN A 295 -24.21 13.76 5.63
C ASN A 295 -23.79 14.85 6.64
N THR A 296 -22.49 14.99 6.91
CA THR A 296 -21.92 16.00 7.79
C THR A 296 -21.48 17.24 7.00
N THR A 297 -21.59 18.42 7.62
CA THR A 297 -21.00 19.63 7.03
C THR A 297 -19.51 19.68 7.38
N LEU A 298 -18.70 20.25 6.49
CA LEU A 298 -17.26 20.45 6.75
C LEU A 298 -17.03 21.18 8.07
N SER A 299 -17.86 22.18 8.40
CA SER A 299 -17.79 22.91 9.66
C SER A 299 -18.15 22.07 10.87
N ALA A 300 -19.09 21.13 10.75
CA ALA A 300 -19.42 20.20 11.82
C ALA A 300 -18.31 19.13 11.98
N PHE A 301 -17.74 18.65 10.86
CA PHE A 301 -16.59 17.74 10.87
C PHE A 301 -15.38 18.41 11.54
N LEU A 302 -15.00 19.63 11.12
CA LEU A 302 -13.87 20.36 11.70
C LEU A 302 -14.09 20.69 13.18
N ARG A 303 -15.30 21.07 13.61
CA ARG A 303 -15.63 21.25 15.02
C ARG A 303 -15.53 19.96 15.82
N ASN A 304 -15.98 18.84 15.26
CA ASN A 304 -15.87 17.56 15.93
C ASN A 304 -14.43 17.05 16.00
N THR A 305 -13.64 17.21 14.94
CA THR A 305 -12.20 16.87 14.95
C THR A 305 -11.42 17.77 15.90
N TRP A 306 -11.75 19.08 15.95
CA TRP A 306 -11.14 20.01 16.92
C TRP A 306 -11.47 19.63 18.37
N LYS A 307 -12.73 19.32 18.69
CA LYS A 307 -13.13 18.80 20.00
C LYS A 307 -12.48 17.43 20.32
N GLN A 308 -12.32 16.58 19.34
CA GLN A 308 -11.63 15.29 19.51
C GLN A 308 -10.12 15.48 19.70
N ARG A 309 -9.48 16.50 19.11
CA ARG A 309 -8.08 16.82 19.33
C ARG A 309 -7.78 17.13 20.80
N HIS A 310 -8.64 17.91 21.48
CA HIS A 310 -8.50 18.12 22.92
C HIS A 310 -8.68 16.83 23.71
N ARG A 311 -9.65 16.00 23.34
CA ARG A 311 -9.83 14.68 23.97
C ARG A 311 -8.68 13.72 23.67
N LEU A 312 -8.05 13.81 22.49
CA LEU A 312 -6.84 13.04 22.16
C LEU A 312 -5.64 13.52 22.98
N ALA A 313 -5.45 14.82 23.13
CA ALA A 313 -4.41 15.37 23.98
C ALA A 313 -4.60 14.99 25.45
N GLU A 314 -5.82 15.05 25.96
CA GLU A 314 -6.19 14.57 27.30
C GLU A 314 -6.02 13.05 27.44
N SER A 315 -6.29 12.29 26.37
CA SER A 315 -6.08 10.84 26.35
C SER A 315 -4.60 10.48 26.33
N VAL A 316 -3.76 11.25 25.63
CA VAL A 316 -2.30 11.05 25.61
C VAL A 316 -1.68 11.40 26.97
N THR A 317 -2.11 12.50 27.60
CA THR A 317 -1.66 12.86 28.95
C THR A 317 -2.22 11.91 30.01
N GLY A 318 -3.46 11.48 29.88
CA GLY A 318 -4.06 10.42 30.70
C GLY A 318 -3.36 9.08 30.54
N LEU A 319 -2.90 8.77 29.32
CA LEU A 319 -2.13 7.56 29.02
C LEU A 319 -0.74 7.58 29.66
N ALA A 320 -0.03 8.71 29.58
CA ALA A 320 1.26 8.90 30.24
C ALA A 320 1.12 8.77 31.77
N LYS A 321 0.03 9.29 32.33
CA LYS A 321 -0.30 9.18 33.75
C LYS A 321 -0.68 7.74 34.13
N SER A 322 -1.45 7.03 33.28
CA SER A 322 -1.83 5.62 33.44
C SER A 322 -0.64 4.69 33.32
N LEU A 323 0.28 4.93 32.40
CA LEU A 323 1.55 4.18 32.29
C LEU A 323 2.42 4.37 33.54
N ARG A 324 2.50 5.61 34.05
CA ARG A 324 3.27 5.94 35.24
C ARG A 324 2.68 5.32 36.52
N THR A 325 1.35 5.26 36.64
CA THR A 325 0.67 4.57 37.75
C THR A 325 0.70 3.05 37.60
N SER A 326 0.66 2.52 36.39
CA SER A 326 0.79 1.07 36.11
C SER A 326 2.20 0.54 36.37
N LEU A 327 3.22 1.35 36.19
CA LEU A 327 4.62 0.99 36.51
C LEU A 327 4.88 0.92 38.01
N ASN A 328 4.09 1.62 38.85
CA ASN A 328 4.30 1.71 40.29
C ASN A 328 3.51 0.72 41.16
N SER A 329 2.58 -0.03 40.58
CA SER A 329 1.77 -0.97 41.37
C SER A 329 1.73 -2.30 40.64
N GLY A 330 1.90 -3.43 41.29
CA GLY A 330 1.88 -4.83 40.77
C GLY A 330 1.15 -5.21 39.47
N SER A 331 0.80 -4.23 38.69
CA SER A 331 0.06 -4.26 37.43
C SER A 331 0.93 -4.69 36.23
N LEU A 332 2.26 -4.63 36.33
CA LEU A 332 3.16 -5.15 35.29
C LEU A 332 2.89 -6.63 35.01
N LYS A 333 2.71 -7.42 36.08
CA LYS A 333 2.39 -8.85 35.95
C LYS A 333 1.03 -9.06 35.27
N ALA A 334 0.04 -8.27 35.62
CA ALA A 334 -1.28 -8.30 34.98
C ALA A 334 -1.20 -7.89 33.49
N TRP A 335 -0.41 -6.85 33.18
CA TRP A 335 -0.19 -6.40 31.80
C TRP A 335 0.52 -7.47 30.95
N PHE A 336 1.56 -8.12 31.46
CA PHE A 336 2.22 -9.24 30.77
C PHE A 336 1.25 -10.39 30.51
N ILE A 337 0.39 -10.73 31.48
CA ILE A 337 -0.65 -11.76 31.30
C ILE A 337 -1.62 -11.38 30.16
N GLU A 338 -1.99 -10.11 30.07
CA GLU A 338 -2.87 -9.62 28.98
C GLU A 338 -2.18 -9.68 27.61
N VAL A 339 -0.90 -9.29 27.49
CA VAL A 339 -0.12 -9.44 26.25
C VAL A 339 -0.04 -10.92 25.87
N PHE A 340 0.25 -11.81 26.84
CA PHE A 340 0.35 -13.24 26.60
C PHE A 340 -1.00 -13.85 26.16
N ARG A 341 -2.10 -13.35 26.70
CA ARG A 341 -3.46 -13.71 26.27
C ARG A 341 -3.75 -13.20 24.87
N ALA A 342 -3.31 -11.98 24.53
CA ALA A 342 -3.43 -11.42 23.17
C ALA A 342 -2.63 -12.24 22.16
N LEU A 343 -1.43 -12.69 22.48
CA LEU A 343 -0.60 -13.55 21.62
C LEU A 343 -1.26 -14.90 21.29
N ARG A 344 -2.17 -15.38 22.16
CA ARG A 344 -2.96 -16.60 21.90
C ARG A 344 -4.24 -16.37 21.12
N ASN A 345 -4.58 -15.12 20.82
CA ASN A 345 -5.79 -14.80 20.06
C ASN A 345 -5.56 -15.12 18.57
N PRO A 346 -6.34 -16.04 17.95
CA PRO A 346 -6.12 -16.46 16.58
C PRO A 346 -6.24 -15.30 15.57
N TYR A 347 -7.05 -14.28 15.85
CA TYR A 347 -7.16 -13.11 14.98
C TYR A 347 -5.92 -12.21 15.05
N VAL A 348 -5.30 -12.08 16.24
CA VAL A 348 -4.02 -11.37 16.40
C VAL A 348 -2.90 -12.12 15.69
N ILE A 349 -2.86 -13.46 15.85
CA ILE A 349 -1.88 -14.29 15.17
C ILE A 349 -2.02 -14.15 13.65
N LEU A 350 -3.22 -14.34 13.11
CA LEU A 350 -3.46 -14.31 11.67
C LEU A 350 -3.13 -12.94 11.07
N ALA A 351 -3.57 -11.85 11.72
CA ALA A 351 -3.26 -10.50 11.27
C ALA A 351 -1.75 -10.19 11.38
N GLY A 352 -1.10 -10.58 12.48
CA GLY A 352 0.33 -10.37 12.70
C GLY A 352 1.20 -11.16 11.72
N VAL A 353 0.86 -12.44 11.47
CA VAL A 353 1.53 -13.27 10.46
C VAL A 353 1.43 -12.63 9.08
N THR A 354 0.23 -12.18 8.71
CA THR A 354 0.03 -11.56 7.39
C THR A 354 0.81 -10.25 7.24
N LEU A 355 0.85 -9.41 8.30
CA LEU A 355 1.68 -8.20 8.29
C LEU A 355 3.16 -8.54 8.19
N GLY A 356 3.61 -9.55 8.92
CA GLY A 356 5.01 -9.99 8.88
C GLY A 356 5.41 -10.51 7.51
N LEU A 357 4.58 -11.32 6.86
CA LEU A 357 4.80 -11.77 5.49
C LEU A 357 4.80 -10.60 4.50
N ALA A 358 3.86 -9.65 4.64
CA ALA A 358 3.84 -8.45 3.80
C ALA A 358 5.14 -7.64 3.96
N THR A 359 5.64 -7.49 5.19
CA THR A 359 6.90 -6.78 5.50
C THR A 359 8.10 -7.54 4.92
N ALA A 360 8.09 -8.88 4.97
CA ALA A 360 9.10 -9.72 4.36
C ALA A 360 8.95 -9.86 2.81
N VAL A 361 8.08 -9.09 2.17
CA VAL A 361 8.04 -8.85 0.71
C VAL A 361 8.49 -7.41 0.40
N ARG A 362 7.97 -6.42 1.13
CA ARG A 362 8.35 -5.01 0.98
C ARG A 362 8.45 -4.34 2.36
N ALA A 363 9.59 -3.73 2.64
CA ALA A 363 9.86 -3.07 3.92
C ALA A 363 8.85 -1.95 4.28
N ILE A 364 8.07 -1.43 3.33
CA ILE A 364 7.04 -0.40 3.55
C ILE A 364 5.72 -0.97 4.15
N ALA A 365 5.55 -2.29 4.20
CA ALA A 365 4.31 -2.93 4.68
C ALA A 365 3.86 -2.54 6.11
N PRO A 366 4.73 -2.17 7.06
CA PRO A 366 4.29 -1.71 8.38
C PRO A 366 3.30 -0.55 8.36
N LEU A 367 3.18 0.19 7.25
CA LEU A 367 2.11 1.18 7.06
C LEU A 367 0.71 0.56 7.17
N ALA A 368 0.51 -0.68 6.70
CA ALA A 368 -0.75 -1.40 6.94
C ALA A 368 -0.98 -1.64 8.44
N GLY A 369 0.08 -1.97 9.18
CA GLY A 369 0.03 -2.12 10.63
C GLY A 369 -0.34 -0.82 11.35
N VAL A 370 0.18 0.31 10.87
CA VAL A 370 -0.19 1.64 11.40
C VAL A 370 -1.68 1.93 11.18
N ILE A 371 -2.23 1.63 10.01
CA ILE A 371 -3.67 1.78 9.73
C ILE A 371 -4.49 0.95 10.72
N VAL A 372 -4.13 -0.31 10.93
CA VAL A 372 -4.80 -1.21 11.87
C VAL A 372 -4.67 -0.71 13.31
N PHE A 373 -3.48 -0.25 13.71
CA PHE A 373 -3.23 0.31 15.04
C PHE A 373 -4.07 1.54 15.31
N LEU A 374 -4.13 2.49 14.37
CA LEU A 374 -4.96 3.69 14.52
C LEU A 374 -6.43 3.34 14.68
N TYR A 375 -6.92 2.37 13.89
CA TYR A 375 -8.30 1.91 14.01
C TYR A 375 -8.56 1.20 15.35
N LEU A 376 -7.65 0.36 15.80
CA LEU A 376 -7.69 -0.31 17.10
C LEU A 376 -7.70 0.71 18.24
N PHE A 377 -6.86 1.74 18.15
CA PHE A 377 -6.78 2.81 19.14
C PHE A 377 -8.08 3.63 19.25
N VAL A 378 -8.71 3.94 18.10
CA VAL A 378 -9.99 4.66 18.07
C VAL A 378 -11.13 3.85 18.67
N LYS A 379 -11.13 2.52 18.45
CA LYS A 379 -12.24 1.64 18.81
C LYS A 379 -12.16 1.07 20.23
N ILE A 380 -10.98 0.63 20.67
CA ILE A 380 -10.83 -0.19 21.88
C ILE A 380 -10.10 0.59 22.99
N ARG A 381 -9.38 1.66 22.67
CA ARG A 381 -8.66 2.56 23.59
C ARG A 381 -7.83 1.85 24.67
N SER A 382 -8.47 1.29 25.72
CA SER A 382 -7.77 0.76 26.91
C SER A 382 -6.88 -0.47 26.63
N LYS A 383 -7.32 -1.36 25.76
CA LYS A 383 -6.58 -2.58 25.38
C LYS A 383 -5.82 -2.47 24.05
N ALA A 384 -5.90 -1.31 23.39
CA ALA A 384 -5.29 -1.10 22.09
C ALA A 384 -3.79 -1.38 22.12
N TRP A 385 -3.09 -0.93 23.16
CA TRP A 385 -1.65 -1.14 23.30
C TRP A 385 -1.27 -2.61 23.49
N THR A 386 -2.00 -3.33 24.31
CA THR A 386 -1.75 -4.75 24.57
C THR A 386 -1.90 -5.59 23.32
N MET A 387 -2.97 -5.30 22.54
CA MET A 387 -3.24 -5.95 21.26
C MET A 387 -2.22 -5.56 20.19
N ALA A 388 -1.87 -4.26 20.12
CA ALA A 388 -0.89 -3.76 19.16
C ALA A 388 0.50 -4.36 19.39
N ILE A 389 0.96 -4.44 20.65
CA ILE A 389 2.24 -5.05 20.98
C ILE A 389 2.28 -6.51 20.56
N ALA A 390 1.24 -7.29 20.88
CA ALA A 390 1.16 -8.69 20.44
C ALA A 390 1.15 -8.82 18.91
N TYR A 391 0.39 -7.95 18.23
CA TYR A 391 0.27 -7.90 16.77
C TYR A 391 1.62 -7.60 16.10
N PHE A 392 2.31 -6.52 16.53
CA PHE A 392 3.61 -6.14 15.96
C PHE A 392 4.74 -7.09 16.36
N LEU A 393 4.67 -7.70 17.55
CA LEU A 393 5.64 -8.72 17.97
C LEU A 393 5.57 -9.95 17.05
N ILE A 394 4.35 -10.46 16.77
CA ILE A 394 4.18 -11.57 15.84
C ILE A 394 4.66 -11.17 14.45
N ALA A 395 4.29 -9.97 13.98
CA ALA A 395 4.73 -9.48 12.68
C ALA A 395 6.26 -9.39 12.59
N GLY A 396 6.92 -8.87 13.62
CA GLY A 396 8.38 -8.78 13.68
C GLY A 396 9.06 -10.15 13.66
N ILE A 397 8.56 -11.11 14.43
CA ILE A 397 9.08 -12.49 14.44
C ILE A 397 8.92 -13.12 13.04
N VAL A 398 7.76 -13.00 12.43
CA VAL A 398 7.51 -13.57 11.08
C VAL A 398 8.40 -12.88 10.04
N THR A 399 8.54 -11.56 10.10
CA THR A 399 9.45 -10.82 9.20
C THR A 399 10.88 -11.33 9.34
N TYR A 400 11.37 -11.43 10.58
CA TYR A 400 12.73 -11.89 10.85
C TYR A 400 12.97 -13.31 10.35
N LEU A 401 12.03 -14.21 10.59
CA LEU A 401 12.14 -15.60 10.13
C LEU A 401 12.05 -15.71 8.60
N ALA A 402 11.18 -14.93 7.96
CA ALA A 402 10.93 -15.03 6.52
C ALA A 402 11.90 -14.20 5.66
N TRP A 403 12.79 -13.41 6.27
CA TRP A 403 13.75 -12.55 5.57
C TRP A 403 15.18 -12.74 6.12
N PRO A 404 15.96 -13.72 5.62
CA PRO A 404 17.30 -14.05 6.14
C PRO A 404 18.30 -12.89 6.13
N HIS A 405 18.16 -11.92 5.23
CA HIS A 405 18.99 -10.70 5.25
C HIS A 405 18.94 -9.94 6.59
N LEU A 406 17.86 -10.07 7.35
CA LEU A 406 17.72 -9.43 8.67
C LEU A 406 18.50 -10.16 9.78
N TRP A 407 19.00 -11.38 9.55
CA TRP A 407 19.69 -12.14 10.58
C TRP A 407 21.02 -11.48 10.94
N GLY A 408 21.33 -11.44 12.22
CA GLY A 408 22.53 -10.82 12.78
C GLY A 408 22.35 -9.36 13.18
N ALA A 409 21.75 -8.51 12.34
CA ALA A 409 21.53 -7.07 12.61
C ALA A 409 20.15 -6.59 12.12
N PRO A 410 19.04 -7.09 12.71
CA PRO A 410 17.70 -6.95 12.13
C PRO A 410 17.25 -5.51 11.95
N ILE A 411 17.56 -4.61 12.89
CA ILE A 411 17.17 -3.20 12.79
C ILE A 411 17.98 -2.46 11.73
N GLN A 412 19.30 -2.70 11.73
CA GLN A 412 20.21 -2.06 10.78
C GLN A 412 19.87 -2.48 9.36
N HIS A 413 19.81 -3.78 9.06
CA HIS A 413 19.52 -4.30 7.72
C HIS A 413 18.12 -3.91 7.25
N TYR A 414 17.14 -3.81 8.17
CA TYR A 414 15.81 -3.30 7.81
C TYR A 414 15.84 -1.82 7.39
N LEU A 415 16.59 -0.97 8.12
CA LEU A 415 16.75 0.44 7.79
C LEU A 415 17.53 0.64 6.50
N GLU A 416 18.53 -0.20 6.22
CA GLU A 416 19.26 -0.22 4.94
C GLU A 416 18.29 -0.54 3.79
N GLY A 417 17.45 -1.57 3.92
CA GLY A 417 16.42 -1.90 2.94
C GLY A 417 15.43 -0.75 2.69
N LEU A 418 15.01 -0.03 3.74
CA LEU A 418 14.21 1.18 3.58
C LEU A 418 14.97 2.31 2.88
N GLY A 419 16.27 2.46 3.19
CA GLY A 419 17.15 3.43 2.53
C GLY A 419 17.27 3.19 1.03
N ILE A 420 17.45 1.94 0.61
CA ILE A 420 17.49 1.54 -0.80
C ILE A 420 16.15 1.87 -1.50
N LEU A 421 15.01 1.59 -0.86
CA LEU A 421 13.69 1.93 -1.41
C LEU A 421 13.48 3.43 -1.58
N SER A 422 14.01 4.24 -0.66
CA SER A 422 13.86 5.71 -0.70
C SER A 422 14.81 6.39 -1.67
N ASN A 423 15.99 5.80 -1.90
CA ASN A 423 17.07 6.32 -2.75
C ASN A 423 17.38 5.34 -3.89
N PHE A 424 16.37 4.72 -4.48
CA PHE A 424 16.57 3.79 -5.58
C PHE A 424 17.41 4.44 -6.68
N PRO A 425 18.55 3.85 -7.07
CA PRO A 425 19.39 4.41 -8.12
C PRO A 425 18.56 4.49 -9.40
N HIS A 426 18.40 5.71 -9.92
CA HIS A 426 17.64 5.91 -11.14
C HIS A 426 18.34 5.18 -12.28
N TYR A 427 17.62 4.24 -12.89
CA TYR A 427 18.09 3.61 -14.13
C TYR A 427 18.30 4.70 -15.18
N ALA A 428 19.52 4.80 -15.71
CA ALA A 428 19.87 5.80 -16.71
C ALA A 428 19.33 5.49 -18.13
N GLY A 429 18.29 4.64 -18.20
CA GLY A 429 17.64 4.22 -19.44
C GLY A 429 16.77 5.29 -20.07
N ARG A 430 16.45 5.10 -21.34
CA ARG A 430 15.44 5.87 -22.06
C ARG A 430 14.18 5.03 -22.19
N VAL A 431 13.04 5.66 -22.05
CA VAL A 431 11.72 5.05 -22.22
C VAL A 431 11.14 5.50 -23.56
N LEU A 432 10.72 4.58 -24.40
CA LEU A 432 9.97 4.88 -25.62
C LEU A 432 8.51 5.14 -25.26
N PHE A 433 8.06 6.36 -25.52
CA PHE A 433 6.67 6.74 -25.31
C PHE A 433 6.19 7.60 -26.46
N ASN A 434 5.06 7.21 -27.04
CA ASN A 434 4.42 7.90 -28.17
C ASN A 434 5.39 8.19 -29.32
N GLY A 435 6.23 7.20 -29.68
CA GLY A 435 7.21 7.30 -30.76
C GLY A 435 8.50 8.08 -30.45
N HIS A 436 8.67 8.57 -29.22
CA HIS A 436 9.85 9.34 -28.81
C HIS A 436 10.55 8.70 -27.61
N PHE A 437 11.88 8.77 -27.57
CA PHE A 437 12.67 8.32 -26.43
C PHE A 437 12.85 9.44 -25.42
N TYR A 438 12.33 9.25 -24.22
CA TYR A 438 12.46 10.15 -23.09
C TYR A 438 13.42 9.60 -22.05
N GLY A 439 14.22 10.45 -21.42
CA GLY A 439 14.86 10.12 -20.16
C GLY A 439 13.82 9.93 -19.05
N ILE A 440 14.10 9.09 -18.05
CA ILE A 440 13.14 8.82 -16.95
C ILE A 440 12.67 10.11 -16.25
N SER A 441 13.56 11.11 -16.14
CA SER A 441 13.21 12.42 -15.57
C SER A 441 12.46 13.36 -16.54
N GLU A 442 12.38 13.00 -17.81
CA GLU A 442 11.78 13.81 -18.89
C GLU A 442 10.41 13.29 -19.33
N LEU A 443 9.97 12.14 -18.79
CA LEU A 443 8.69 11.54 -19.13
C LEU A 443 7.52 12.52 -18.85
N PRO A 444 6.65 12.76 -19.84
CA PRO A 444 5.50 13.63 -19.66
C PRO A 444 4.49 13.01 -18.69
N LEU A 445 3.61 13.85 -18.09
CA LEU A 445 2.55 13.38 -17.19
C LEU A 445 1.59 12.41 -17.88
N SER A 446 1.40 12.55 -19.19
CA SER A 446 0.59 11.64 -20.00
C SER A 446 1.12 10.21 -20.08
N TYR A 447 2.36 9.95 -19.67
CA TYR A 447 2.91 8.59 -19.56
C TYR A 447 2.23 7.74 -18.47
N LEU A 448 1.81 8.36 -17.36
CA LEU A 448 1.23 7.64 -16.22
C LEU A 448 -0.18 7.09 -16.45
N PRO A 449 -1.07 7.72 -17.26
CA PRO A 449 -2.40 7.19 -17.53
C PRO A 449 -2.46 6.09 -18.60
N VAL A 450 -1.37 5.83 -19.31
CA VAL A 450 -1.25 4.80 -20.34
C VAL A 450 -0.60 3.56 -19.76
#